data_51768ce2431fb35b105103c07e078a72
#
_entry.id   51768ce2431fb35b105103c07e078a72
#
_cell.length_a   1.000
_cell.length_b   1.000
_cell.length_c   1.000
_cell.angle_alpha   90.00
_cell.angle_beta   90.00
_cell.angle_gamma   90.00
#
_symmetry.space_group_name_H-M   'P 1'
#
loop_
_entity.id
_entity.type
_entity.pdbx_description
1 polymer ?
#
loop_
_entity_poly.entity_id
_entity_poly.type
_entity_poly.pdbx_seq_one_letter_code
_entity_poly.pdbx_strand_id
1 'polypeptide(L)'
;MRLLATIFFASAALCQAAESAAGRWEGSAQIPGGALQLIVDLSDESGRGWNGSIIVPGLGVKGAQLADIAVKESELAFAIKGALGSERVGPAKFKAHLTADGHLAGDFMQGGNTAPFVLERTGPPRVELPPQSTAVRKELEGEWKGEYELNGYARHVTMKFANRGADGAGVEFVIVGKKTNNVPVSLVTQEGDFLSITSDEFRITYEGRFRKETGEINGTFAQGPFELPLVMRRAQ
;
A
#
# COMPACT_ATOMS: atom_id res chain seq x y z
N MET A 1 -2.00 40.74 -69.07
CA MET A 1 -2.60 40.59 -67.76
C MET A 1 -2.20 39.18 -67.25
N ARG A 2 -1.17 39.07 -66.42
CA ARG A 2 -0.64 37.78 -65.90
C ARG A 2 -1.16 37.62 -64.46
N LEU A 3 -2.01 36.64 -64.23
CA LEU A 3 -2.43 36.24 -62.87
C LEU A 3 -1.30 35.41 -62.23
N LEU A 4 -0.76 35.88 -61.12
CA LEU A 4 0.05 35.07 -60.20
C LEU A 4 -0.87 34.35 -59.23
N ALA A 5 -0.90 33.00 -59.28
CA ALA A 5 -1.55 32.18 -58.28
C ALA A 5 -0.58 31.93 -57.13
N THR A 6 -0.87 32.50 -55.98
CA THR A 6 -0.11 32.26 -54.72
C THR A 6 -0.66 30.98 -54.06
N ILE A 7 0.14 29.93 -54.04
CA ILE A 7 -0.19 28.68 -53.33
C ILE A 7 0.21 28.86 -51.88
N PHE A 8 -0.79 28.90 -50.97
CA PHE A 8 -0.58 28.84 -49.51
C PHE A 8 -0.38 27.39 -49.11
N PHE A 9 0.84 27.01 -48.70
CA PHE A 9 1.09 25.78 -47.97
C PHE A 9 0.71 25.98 -46.52
N ALA A 10 -0.42 25.40 -46.12
CA ALA A 10 -0.81 25.27 -44.72
C ALA A 10 0.02 24.13 -44.11
N SER A 11 1.05 24.45 -43.36
CA SER A 11 1.75 23.49 -42.51
C SER A 11 0.85 23.11 -41.33
N ALA A 12 0.22 21.95 -41.44
CA ALA A 12 -0.42 21.34 -40.29
C ALA A 12 0.67 20.88 -39.30
N ALA A 13 0.90 21.66 -38.24
CA ALA A 13 1.66 21.21 -37.09
C ALA A 13 0.88 20.07 -36.44
N LEU A 14 1.33 18.83 -36.65
CA LEU A 14 0.90 17.69 -35.82
C LEU A 14 1.38 17.97 -34.42
N CYS A 15 0.49 18.45 -33.57
CA CYS A 15 0.66 18.47 -32.12
C CYS A 15 0.66 16.99 -31.68
N GLN A 16 1.84 16.36 -31.58
CA GLN A 16 1.98 15.09 -30.90
C GLN A 16 1.67 15.39 -29.43
N ALA A 17 0.50 14.93 -28.97
CA ALA A 17 0.20 14.89 -27.56
C ALA A 17 1.33 14.07 -26.90
N ALA A 18 2.07 14.70 -25.98
CA ALA A 18 3.05 13.98 -25.20
C ALA A 18 2.35 12.75 -24.56
N GLU A 19 2.84 11.55 -24.85
CA GLU A 19 2.29 10.35 -24.25
C GLU A 19 2.38 10.48 -22.74
N SER A 20 1.25 10.38 -22.06
CA SER A 20 1.18 10.46 -20.61
C SER A 20 1.84 9.22 -20.00
N ALA A 21 2.63 9.38 -18.93
CA ALA A 21 3.16 8.26 -18.16
C ALA A 21 2.07 7.47 -17.40
N ALA A 22 0.85 8.00 -17.33
CA ALA A 22 -0.28 7.32 -16.71
C ALA A 22 -0.66 6.05 -17.50
N GLY A 23 -0.81 4.94 -16.80
CA GLY A 23 -1.12 3.64 -17.40
C GLY A 23 -0.73 2.48 -16.51
N ARG A 24 -1.06 1.29 -16.98
CA ARG A 24 -0.54 0.02 -16.47
C ARG A 24 0.63 -0.40 -17.35
N TRP A 25 1.75 -0.67 -16.71
CA TRP A 25 3.03 -1.00 -17.31
C TRP A 25 3.49 -2.37 -16.83
N GLU A 26 3.80 -3.28 -17.75
CA GLU A 26 4.20 -4.64 -17.42
C GLU A 26 5.51 -5.02 -18.13
N GLY A 27 6.39 -5.72 -17.43
CA GLY A 27 7.68 -6.15 -17.97
C GLY A 27 8.59 -6.70 -16.89
N SER A 28 9.91 -6.52 -17.05
CA SER A 28 10.85 -7.10 -16.10
C SER A 28 12.10 -6.25 -15.87
N ALA A 29 12.66 -6.36 -14.65
CA ALA A 29 14.01 -5.92 -14.35
C ALA A 29 14.98 -7.12 -14.45
N GLN A 30 16.16 -6.88 -15.02
CA GLN A 30 17.20 -7.90 -15.19
C GLN A 30 18.10 -7.90 -13.96
N ILE A 31 17.77 -8.72 -12.96
CA ILE A 31 18.55 -8.87 -11.73
C ILE A 31 19.51 -10.06 -11.81
N PRO A 32 20.58 -10.13 -10.98
CA PRO A 32 21.39 -11.33 -10.88
C PRO A 32 20.54 -12.53 -10.50
N GLY A 33 20.58 -13.57 -11.34
CA GLY A 33 19.81 -14.81 -11.13
C GLY A 33 18.52 -14.90 -11.96
N GLY A 34 18.12 -13.87 -12.70
CA GLY A 34 16.98 -13.95 -13.62
C GLY A 34 16.21 -12.64 -13.80
N ALA A 35 15.09 -12.73 -14.49
CA ALA A 35 14.18 -11.61 -14.71
C ALA A 35 13.18 -11.49 -13.57
N LEU A 36 13.11 -10.33 -12.94
CA LEU A 36 12.10 -9.99 -11.93
C LEU A 36 10.91 -9.32 -12.61
N GLN A 37 9.77 -9.99 -12.63
CA GLN A 37 8.53 -9.44 -13.22
C GLN A 37 8.03 -8.24 -12.40
N LEU A 38 7.66 -7.17 -13.11
CA LEU A 38 7.15 -5.93 -12.55
C LEU A 38 5.83 -5.57 -13.24
N ILE A 39 4.84 -5.17 -12.45
CA ILE A 39 3.61 -4.55 -12.92
C ILE A 39 3.49 -3.21 -12.17
N VAL A 40 3.54 -2.11 -12.91
CA VAL A 40 3.50 -0.75 -12.34
C VAL A 40 2.24 -0.05 -12.84
N ASP A 41 1.43 0.43 -11.92
CA ASP A 41 0.25 1.25 -12.22
C ASP A 41 0.53 2.70 -11.80
N LEU A 42 0.40 3.63 -12.75
CA LEU A 42 0.60 5.06 -12.54
C LEU A 42 -0.66 5.82 -12.96
N SER A 43 -1.22 6.60 -12.06
CA SER A 43 -2.39 7.45 -12.30
C SER A 43 -2.07 8.91 -11.99
N ASP A 44 -2.44 9.79 -12.90
CA ASP A 44 -2.48 11.23 -12.66
C ASP A 44 -3.91 11.61 -12.26
N GLU A 45 -4.12 11.82 -10.97
CA GLU A 45 -5.38 12.36 -10.47
C GLU A 45 -5.37 13.87 -10.65
N SER A 46 -5.97 14.35 -11.74
CA SER A 46 -6.02 15.77 -12.12
C SER A 46 -6.28 16.67 -10.90
N GLY A 47 -5.23 17.42 -10.49
CA GLY A 47 -5.25 18.35 -9.36
C GLY A 47 -4.84 17.78 -7.99
N ARG A 48 -4.60 16.47 -7.84
CA ARG A 48 -4.12 15.82 -6.60
C ARG A 48 -2.69 15.28 -6.71
N GLY A 49 -2.14 15.26 -7.92
CA GLY A 49 -0.82 14.73 -8.20
C GLY A 49 -0.82 13.25 -8.61
N TRP A 50 0.38 12.70 -8.72
CA TRP A 50 0.60 11.32 -9.14
C TRP A 50 0.35 10.34 -8.00
N ASN A 51 -0.32 9.24 -8.32
CA ASN A 51 -0.54 8.08 -7.46
C ASN A 51 -0.14 6.80 -8.20
N GLY A 52 0.24 5.75 -7.49
CA GLY A 52 0.61 4.51 -8.14
C GLY A 52 0.83 3.35 -7.19
N SER A 53 0.86 2.17 -7.77
CA SER A 53 1.15 0.91 -7.09
C SER A 53 2.05 0.03 -7.94
N ILE A 54 2.73 -0.91 -7.29
CA ILE A 54 3.56 -1.92 -7.95
C ILE A 54 3.22 -3.31 -7.42
N ILE A 55 3.15 -4.27 -8.33
CA ILE A 55 3.06 -5.70 -8.04
C ILE A 55 4.36 -6.35 -8.48
N VAL A 56 4.96 -7.16 -7.61
CA VAL A 56 6.16 -7.95 -7.90
C VAL A 56 5.88 -9.41 -7.55
N PRO A 57 5.34 -10.20 -8.50
CA PRO A 57 4.84 -11.56 -8.20
C PRO A 57 5.90 -12.48 -7.61
N GLY A 58 7.14 -12.41 -8.13
CA GLY A 58 8.28 -13.22 -7.66
C GLY A 58 8.71 -12.95 -6.21
N LEU A 59 8.29 -11.82 -5.62
CA LEU A 59 8.57 -11.45 -4.23
C LEU A 59 7.29 -11.46 -3.36
N GLY A 60 6.16 -11.89 -3.90
CA GLY A 60 4.88 -11.90 -3.19
C GLY A 60 4.30 -10.51 -2.89
N VAL A 61 4.81 -9.45 -3.55
CA VAL A 61 4.32 -8.08 -3.39
C VAL A 61 3.06 -7.89 -4.20
N LYS A 62 1.97 -7.51 -3.53
CA LYS A 62 0.65 -7.28 -4.13
C LYS A 62 0.21 -5.85 -3.84
N GLY A 63 0.33 -4.96 -4.82
CA GLY A 63 -0.17 -3.60 -4.71
C GLY A 63 0.60 -2.69 -3.72
N ALA A 64 1.94 -2.79 -3.62
CA ALA A 64 2.71 -1.87 -2.80
C ALA A 64 2.60 -0.44 -3.33
N GLN A 65 2.31 0.51 -2.44
CA GLN A 65 2.17 1.91 -2.78
C GLN A 65 3.50 2.50 -3.27
N LEU A 66 3.45 3.28 -4.33
CA LEU A 66 4.56 4.10 -4.77
C LEU A 66 4.67 5.38 -3.95
N ALA A 67 5.88 5.84 -3.73
CA ALA A 67 6.23 7.08 -3.05
C ALA A 67 7.15 7.92 -3.93
N ASP A 68 7.24 9.21 -3.63
CA ASP A 68 8.16 10.15 -4.30
C ASP A 68 8.01 10.15 -5.83
N ILE A 69 6.77 10.00 -6.33
CA ILE A 69 6.52 9.97 -7.78
C ILE A 69 6.77 11.35 -8.35
N ALA A 70 7.73 11.44 -9.25
CA ALA A 70 8.07 12.66 -10.00
C ALA A 70 8.04 12.36 -11.50
N VAL A 71 7.24 13.11 -12.23
CA VAL A 71 7.12 13.03 -13.69
C VAL A 71 7.46 14.38 -14.27
N LYS A 72 8.44 14.43 -15.17
CA LYS A 72 8.85 15.61 -15.90
C LYS A 72 9.03 15.25 -17.38
N GLU A 73 8.15 15.76 -18.22
CA GLU A 73 8.18 15.42 -19.66
C GLU A 73 8.18 13.90 -19.87
N SER A 74 9.29 13.35 -20.37
CA SER A 74 9.48 11.91 -20.53
C SER A 74 10.16 11.22 -19.35
N GLU A 75 10.70 11.97 -18.40
CA GLU A 75 11.42 11.43 -17.25
C GLU A 75 10.47 11.07 -16.11
N LEU A 76 10.71 9.92 -15.47
CA LEU A 76 9.93 9.40 -14.36
C LEU A 76 10.85 8.90 -13.25
N ALA A 77 10.53 9.25 -12.03
CA ALA A 77 11.17 8.65 -10.84
C ALA A 77 10.11 8.28 -9.81
N PHE A 78 10.31 7.18 -9.11
CA PHE A 78 9.48 6.78 -7.97
C PHE A 78 10.24 5.82 -7.04
N ALA A 79 9.73 5.66 -5.83
CA ALA A 79 10.19 4.67 -4.88
C ALA A 79 9.03 3.76 -4.47
N ILE A 80 9.31 2.60 -3.89
CA ILE A 80 8.29 1.77 -3.25
C ILE A 80 8.21 2.17 -1.78
N LYS A 81 6.99 2.40 -1.30
CA LYS A 81 6.74 2.66 0.12
C LYS A 81 6.90 1.34 0.88
N GLY A 82 8.03 1.19 1.55
CA GLY A 82 8.43 -0.05 2.21
C GLY A 82 9.63 -0.72 1.55
N ALA A 83 10.00 -1.89 2.05
CA ALA A 83 11.12 -2.66 1.52
C ALA A 83 10.65 -3.77 0.59
N LEU A 84 11.37 -3.98 -0.51
CA LEU A 84 11.28 -5.23 -1.28
C LEU A 84 12.25 -6.25 -0.69
N GLY A 85 11.70 -7.32 -0.11
CA GLY A 85 12.51 -8.35 0.53
C GLY A 85 12.92 -7.97 1.96
N SER A 86 14.20 -7.74 2.23
CA SER A 86 14.71 -7.43 3.57
C SER A 86 14.69 -5.93 3.85
N GLU A 87 14.18 -5.52 5.01
CA GLU A 87 14.22 -4.11 5.48
C GLU A 87 15.65 -3.52 5.55
N ARG A 88 16.66 -4.37 5.69
CA ARG A 88 18.06 -3.96 5.76
C ARG A 88 18.61 -3.35 4.48
N VAL A 89 18.00 -3.62 3.34
CA VAL A 89 18.47 -3.11 2.03
C VAL A 89 17.88 -1.76 1.64
N GLY A 90 16.96 -1.23 2.45
CA GLY A 90 16.30 0.05 2.21
C GLY A 90 15.27 0.04 1.08
N PRO A 91 14.66 1.20 0.79
CA PRO A 91 13.61 1.32 -0.21
C PRO A 91 14.14 1.07 -1.63
N ALA A 92 13.33 0.40 -2.43
CA ALA A 92 13.58 0.24 -3.85
C ALA A 92 13.22 1.55 -4.58
N LYS A 93 14.09 2.00 -5.47
CA LYS A 93 13.94 3.23 -6.26
C LYS A 93 14.01 2.91 -7.75
N PHE A 94 13.24 3.65 -8.52
CA PHE A 94 13.18 3.54 -9.96
C PHE A 94 13.45 4.90 -10.60
N LYS A 95 14.26 4.90 -11.65
CA LYS A 95 14.42 6.04 -12.56
C LYS A 95 14.18 5.53 -13.96
N ALA A 96 13.28 6.16 -14.67
CA ALA A 96 12.86 5.74 -15.99
C ALA A 96 12.62 6.90 -16.92
N HIS A 97 12.51 6.60 -18.19
CA HIS A 97 12.05 7.53 -19.21
C HIS A 97 11.08 6.81 -20.15
N LEU A 98 10.15 7.58 -20.68
CA LEU A 98 9.26 7.12 -21.74
C LEU A 98 10.03 7.18 -23.07
N THR A 99 10.21 6.04 -23.69
CA THR A 99 10.94 5.91 -24.96
C THR A 99 10.06 6.33 -26.14
N ALA A 100 10.67 6.63 -27.30
CA ALA A 100 9.95 7.06 -28.49
C ALA A 100 9.00 5.97 -29.07
N ASP A 101 9.25 4.73 -28.75
CA ASP A 101 8.41 3.56 -29.11
C ASP A 101 7.37 3.20 -28.04
N GLY A 102 7.20 4.07 -27.04
CA GLY A 102 6.13 3.96 -26.05
C GLY A 102 6.37 2.99 -24.90
N HIS A 103 7.64 2.58 -24.65
CA HIS A 103 8.03 1.79 -23.49
C HIS A 103 8.46 2.69 -22.33
N LEU A 104 8.39 2.17 -21.12
CA LEU A 104 8.99 2.76 -19.93
C LEU A 104 10.28 1.99 -19.62
N ALA A 105 11.43 2.62 -19.88
CA ALA A 105 12.74 1.99 -19.70
C ALA A 105 13.59 2.75 -18.68
N GLY A 106 14.42 2.04 -17.92
CA GLY A 106 15.26 2.67 -16.91
C GLY A 106 15.95 1.71 -15.98
N ASP A 107 16.27 2.21 -14.78
CA ASP A 107 17.03 1.50 -13.76
C ASP A 107 16.23 1.32 -12.47
N PHE A 108 16.21 0.09 -11.98
CA PHE A 108 15.79 -0.31 -10.66
C PHE A 108 17.02 -0.32 -9.73
N MET A 109 16.94 0.35 -8.59
CA MET A 109 18.04 0.50 -7.64
C MET A 109 17.61 0.10 -6.25
N GLN A 110 18.38 -0.81 -5.60
CA GLN A 110 18.16 -1.19 -4.22
C GLN A 110 19.45 -1.74 -3.59
N GLY A 111 19.76 -1.34 -2.34
CA GLY A 111 20.88 -1.88 -1.59
C GLY A 111 22.25 -1.69 -2.25
N GLY A 112 22.42 -0.60 -3.03
CA GLY A 112 23.65 -0.35 -3.81
C GLY A 112 23.74 -1.10 -5.14
N ASN A 113 22.77 -1.96 -5.47
CA ASN A 113 22.66 -2.64 -6.75
C ASN A 113 21.77 -1.86 -7.72
N THR A 114 22.08 -1.98 -9.01
CA THR A 114 21.29 -1.41 -10.09
C THR A 114 21.00 -2.49 -11.13
N ALA A 115 19.76 -2.52 -11.63
CA ALA A 115 19.32 -3.44 -12.65
C ALA A 115 18.46 -2.71 -13.69
N PRO A 116 18.73 -2.86 -14.99
CA PRO A 116 17.92 -2.26 -16.04
C PRO A 116 16.54 -2.93 -16.09
N PHE A 117 15.52 -2.17 -16.44
CA PHE A 117 14.17 -2.67 -16.71
C PHE A 117 13.57 -2.04 -17.96
N VAL A 118 12.64 -2.77 -18.57
CA VAL A 118 11.78 -2.30 -19.65
C VAL A 118 10.37 -2.79 -19.39
N LEU A 119 9.41 -1.86 -19.46
CA LEU A 119 7.98 -2.15 -19.30
C LEU A 119 7.22 -1.66 -20.52
N GLU A 120 6.23 -2.43 -20.94
CA GLU A 120 5.28 -2.11 -22.00
C GLU A 120 3.97 -1.61 -21.39
N ARG A 121 3.30 -0.68 -22.05
CA ARG A 121 1.96 -0.25 -21.63
C ARG A 121 0.93 -1.31 -22.01
N THR A 122 0.22 -1.85 -21.02
CA THR A 122 -0.79 -2.90 -21.22
C THR A 122 -2.23 -2.43 -21.03
N GLY A 123 -2.43 -1.19 -20.53
CA GLY A 123 -3.77 -0.64 -20.40
C GLY A 123 -3.88 0.59 -19.50
N PRO A 124 -5.12 0.94 -19.11
CA PRO A 124 -5.35 2.01 -18.15
C PRO A 124 -4.82 1.62 -16.77
N PRO A 125 -4.47 2.59 -15.91
CA PRO A 125 -3.95 2.29 -14.58
C PRO A 125 -5.00 1.58 -13.72
N ARG A 126 -4.54 0.64 -12.90
CA ARG A 126 -5.32 -0.08 -11.89
C ARG A 126 -4.54 0.00 -10.58
N VAL A 127 -4.56 1.18 -9.97
CA VAL A 127 -3.79 1.40 -8.73
C VAL A 127 -4.39 0.58 -7.59
N GLU A 128 -3.67 -0.45 -7.15
CA GLU A 128 -4.02 -1.28 -6.01
C GLU A 128 -3.27 -0.77 -4.79
N LEU A 129 -3.94 0.03 -3.97
CA LEU A 129 -3.35 0.47 -2.71
C LEU A 129 -3.55 -0.62 -1.64
N PRO A 130 -2.55 -0.83 -0.77
CA PRO A 130 -2.76 -1.66 0.40
C PRO A 130 -3.90 -1.09 1.24
N PRO A 131 -4.68 -1.93 1.92
CA PRO A 131 -5.73 -1.45 2.81
C PRO A 131 -5.16 -0.49 3.85
N GLN A 132 -5.87 0.61 4.06
CA GLN A 132 -5.48 1.62 5.05
C GLN A 132 -6.39 1.52 6.27
N SER A 133 -5.84 1.88 7.43
CA SER A 133 -6.64 1.95 8.65
C SER A 133 -7.76 2.98 8.49
N THR A 134 -8.96 2.60 8.88
CA THR A 134 -10.12 3.49 8.94
C THR A 134 -10.21 4.15 10.31
N ALA A 135 -10.85 5.32 10.40
CA ALA A 135 -11.17 5.89 11.69
C ALA A 135 -12.16 4.97 12.44
N VAL A 136 -11.99 4.83 13.76
CA VAL A 136 -12.97 4.17 14.61
C VAL A 136 -13.98 5.18 15.17
N ARG A 137 -15.18 4.71 15.50
CA ARG A 137 -16.18 5.53 16.17
C ARG A 137 -15.65 6.07 17.50
N LYS A 138 -16.11 7.23 17.89
CA LYS A 138 -15.72 7.87 19.15
C LYS A 138 -15.97 6.98 20.38
N GLU A 139 -17.01 6.16 20.32
CA GLU A 139 -17.33 5.20 21.40
C GLU A 139 -16.28 4.09 21.54
N LEU A 140 -15.47 3.83 20.53
CA LEU A 140 -14.38 2.85 20.59
C LEU A 140 -13.04 3.48 21.02
N GLU A 141 -12.88 4.79 20.96
CA GLU A 141 -11.65 5.45 21.44
C GLU A 141 -11.43 5.19 22.93
N GLY A 142 -10.18 5.08 23.34
CA GLY A 142 -9.77 4.80 24.71
C GLY A 142 -9.34 3.35 24.94
N GLU A 143 -9.26 2.96 26.21
CA GLU A 143 -8.67 1.69 26.63
C GLU A 143 -9.73 0.59 26.82
N TRP A 144 -9.42 -0.56 26.28
CA TRP A 144 -10.23 -1.78 26.32
C TRP A 144 -9.41 -2.94 26.87
N LYS A 145 -10.01 -3.75 27.74
CA LYS A 145 -9.36 -4.90 28.37
C LYS A 145 -10.17 -6.17 28.15
N GLY A 146 -9.47 -7.27 27.95
CA GLY A 146 -10.03 -8.60 27.82
C GLY A 146 -9.06 -9.66 28.30
N GLU A 147 -9.53 -10.90 28.31
CA GLU A 147 -8.72 -12.04 28.71
C GLU A 147 -9.09 -13.26 27.87
N TYR A 148 -8.08 -14.04 27.53
CA TYR A 148 -8.25 -15.35 26.94
C TYR A 148 -7.27 -16.34 27.55
N GLU A 149 -7.60 -17.63 27.44
CA GLU A 149 -6.73 -18.69 27.90
C GLU A 149 -6.07 -19.41 26.71
N LEU A 150 -4.78 -19.65 26.82
CA LEU A 150 -4.02 -20.41 25.84
C LEU A 150 -3.10 -21.41 26.55
N ASN A 151 -3.30 -22.70 26.26
CA ASN A 151 -2.54 -23.81 26.87
C ASN A 151 -2.57 -23.80 28.41
N GLY A 152 -3.72 -23.51 29.00
CA GLY A 152 -3.93 -23.47 30.45
C GLY A 152 -3.36 -22.19 31.12
N TYR A 153 -3.00 -21.19 30.36
CA TYR A 153 -2.46 -19.92 30.90
C TYR A 153 -3.31 -18.74 30.45
N ALA A 154 -3.77 -17.96 31.41
CA ALA A 154 -4.46 -16.70 31.15
C ALA A 154 -3.53 -15.69 30.44
N ARG A 155 -4.11 -14.95 29.50
CA ARG A 155 -3.52 -13.84 28.78
C ARG A 155 -4.40 -12.62 28.92
N HIS A 156 -3.86 -11.56 29.48
CA HIS A 156 -4.57 -10.28 29.60
C HIS A 156 -4.26 -9.42 28.39
N VAL A 157 -5.28 -8.92 27.74
CA VAL A 157 -5.19 -8.09 26.55
C VAL A 157 -5.59 -6.67 26.88
N THR A 158 -4.80 -5.72 26.45
CA THR A 158 -5.15 -4.29 26.47
C THR A 158 -5.04 -3.73 25.07
N MET A 159 -6.09 -3.07 24.61
CA MET A 159 -6.13 -2.34 23.34
C MET A 159 -6.55 -0.90 23.62
N LYS A 160 -5.74 0.08 23.18
CA LYS A 160 -6.07 1.49 23.30
C LYS A 160 -6.19 2.11 21.94
N PHE A 161 -7.40 2.47 21.57
CA PHE A 161 -7.74 3.07 20.28
C PHE A 161 -7.62 4.58 20.32
N ALA A 162 -7.02 5.15 19.28
CA ALA A 162 -6.98 6.58 19.04
C ALA A 162 -7.06 6.89 17.54
N ASN A 163 -7.95 7.79 17.14
CA ASN A 163 -8.00 8.30 15.79
C ASN A 163 -6.82 9.28 15.54
N ARG A 164 -6.15 9.14 14.38
CA ARG A 164 -4.96 9.89 13.96
C ARG A 164 -5.22 10.75 12.73
N GLY A 165 -6.41 11.29 12.60
CA GLY A 165 -6.81 12.12 11.47
C GLY A 165 -6.83 11.34 10.15
N ALA A 166 -6.07 11.76 9.16
CA ALA A 166 -6.04 11.13 7.83
C ALA A 166 -5.46 9.70 7.83
N ASP A 167 -4.67 9.33 8.84
CA ASP A 167 -4.06 7.99 8.96
C ASP A 167 -5.01 6.96 9.59
N GLY A 168 -6.27 7.32 9.81
CA GLY A 168 -7.25 6.44 10.43
C GLY A 168 -7.00 6.21 11.92
N ALA A 169 -7.41 5.05 12.43
CA ALA A 169 -7.18 4.67 13.83
C ALA A 169 -5.82 4.01 14.03
N GLY A 170 -5.17 4.35 15.15
CA GLY A 170 -4.07 3.57 15.69
C GLY A 170 -4.51 2.79 16.92
N VAL A 171 -3.85 1.69 17.21
CA VAL A 171 -4.10 0.86 18.39
C VAL A 171 -2.78 0.55 19.08
N GLU A 172 -2.68 0.90 20.36
CA GLU A 172 -1.67 0.31 21.24
C GLU A 172 -2.21 -1.03 21.71
N PHE A 173 -1.56 -2.13 21.29
CA PHE A 173 -2.00 -3.48 21.56
C PHE A 173 -0.97 -4.20 22.42
N VAL A 174 -1.36 -4.60 23.62
CA VAL A 174 -0.48 -5.25 24.59
C VAL A 174 -1.11 -6.58 25.05
N ILE A 175 -0.30 -7.62 25.06
CA ILE A 175 -0.66 -8.92 25.60
C ILE A 175 0.28 -9.26 26.76
N VAL A 176 -0.29 -9.45 27.95
CA VAL A 176 0.42 -9.82 29.15
C VAL A 176 0.13 -11.27 29.48
N GLY A 177 1.16 -12.10 29.53
CA GLY A 177 1.15 -13.48 30.00
C GLY A 177 2.38 -13.73 30.89
N LYS A 178 3.18 -14.73 30.56
CA LYS A 178 4.50 -14.91 31.20
C LYS A 178 5.46 -13.75 30.92
N LYS A 179 5.25 -13.07 29.79
CA LYS A 179 5.96 -11.85 29.36
C LYS A 179 4.94 -10.84 28.87
N THR A 180 5.33 -9.58 28.86
CA THR A 180 4.59 -8.50 28.21
C THR A 180 5.04 -8.39 26.76
N ASN A 181 4.11 -8.43 25.83
CA ASN A 181 4.36 -8.27 24.42
C ASN A 181 3.58 -7.03 23.91
N ASN A 182 4.30 -6.08 23.37
CA ASN A 182 3.72 -5.01 22.58
C ASN A 182 3.54 -5.52 21.16
N VAL A 183 2.30 -5.59 20.70
CA VAL A 183 1.93 -6.13 19.38
C VAL A 183 1.89 -4.98 18.38
N PRO A 184 2.79 -4.92 17.40
CA PRO A 184 2.73 -3.90 16.36
C PRO A 184 1.50 -4.13 15.49
N VAL A 185 0.62 -3.14 15.39
CA VAL A 185 -0.60 -3.20 14.60
C VAL A 185 -0.35 -2.66 13.21
N SER A 186 -0.60 -3.48 12.19
CA SER A 186 -0.45 -3.14 10.78
C SER A 186 -1.70 -2.46 10.20
N LEU A 187 -2.88 -2.89 10.64
CA LEU A 187 -4.15 -2.42 10.08
C LEU A 187 -5.26 -2.43 11.13
N VAL A 188 -6.08 -1.37 11.11
CA VAL A 188 -7.31 -1.27 11.90
C VAL A 188 -8.44 -0.86 10.97
N THR A 189 -9.49 -1.66 10.85
CA THR A 189 -10.66 -1.29 10.06
C THR A 189 -11.94 -1.39 10.88
N GLN A 190 -12.84 -0.44 10.66
CA GLN A 190 -14.19 -0.50 11.21
C GLN A 190 -15.23 -0.28 10.11
N GLU A 191 -16.15 -1.24 10.00
CA GLU A 191 -17.32 -1.15 9.13
C GLU A 191 -18.58 -1.40 9.95
N GLY A 192 -19.40 -0.37 10.11
CA GLY A 192 -20.56 -0.48 10.99
C GLY A 192 -20.16 -0.79 12.43
N ASP A 193 -20.63 -1.89 12.98
CA ASP A 193 -20.28 -2.41 14.31
C ASP A 193 -19.09 -3.38 14.29
N PHE A 194 -18.63 -3.80 13.09
CA PHE A 194 -17.53 -4.73 12.90
C PHE A 194 -16.18 -4.01 12.96
N LEU A 195 -15.26 -4.56 13.75
CA LEU A 195 -13.90 -4.09 13.97
C LEU A 195 -12.93 -5.22 13.62
N SER A 196 -11.92 -4.92 12.83
CA SER A 196 -10.81 -5.83 12.56
C SER A 196 -9.48 -5.15 12.86
N ILE A 197 -8.57 -5.86 13.51
CA ILE A 197 -7.23 -5.43 13.87
C ILE A 197 -6.26 -6.51 13.43
N THR A 198 -5.23 -6.13 12.67
CA THR A 198 -4.24 -7.07 12.14
C THR A 198 -2.83 -6.67 12.58
N SER A 199 -2.05 -7.68 12.96
CA SER A 199 -0.61 -7.58 13.15
C SER A 199 0.08 -8.60 12.24
N ASP A 200 0.69 -8.14 11.16
CA ASP A 200 1.36 -9.00 10.19
C ASP A 200 2.60 -9.66 10.80
N GLU A 201 3.36 -8.90 11.58
CA GLU A 201 4.58 -9.36 12.23
C GLU A 201 4.32 -10.53 13.20
N PHE A 202 3.25 -10.42 14.01
CA PHE A 202 2.89 -11.45 15.01
C PHE A 202 1.89 -12.47 14.46
N ARG A 203 1.41 -12.28 13.23
CA ARG A 203 0.34 -13.09 12.60
C ARG A 203 -0.88 -13.19 13.52
N ILE A 204 -1.27 -12.03 14.06
CA ILE A 204 -2.43 -11.87 14.92
C ILE A 204 -3.53 -11.15 14.16
N THR A 205 -4.75 -11.66 14.30
CA THR A 205 -5.97 -10.96 13.89
C THR A 205 -6.94 -10.97 15.05
N TYR A 206 -7.56 -9.83 15.32
CA TYR A 206 -8.72 -9.72 16.19
C TYR A 206 -9.89 -9.20 15.38
N GLU A 207 -10.97 -9.92 15.31
CA GLU A 207 -12.21 -9.53 14.66
C GLU A 207 -13.34 -9.55 15.68
N GLY A 208 -14.09 -8.46 15.80
CA GLY A 208 -15.14 -8.33 16.79
C GLY A 208 -16.24 -7.38 16.38
N ARG A 209 -17.38 -7.50 17.08
CA ARG A 209 -18.51 -6.60 16.93
C ARG A 209 -18.75 -5.82 18.20
N PHE A 210 -18.80 -4.51 18.04
CA PHE A 210 -19.16 -3.61 19.13
C PHE A 210 -20.67 -3.74 19.45
N ARG A 211 -20.98 -4.05 20.70
CA ARG A 211 -22.32 -4.12 21.24
C ARG A 211 -22.59 -2.89 22.10
N LYS A 212 -23.36 -1.97 21.57
CA LYS A 212 -23.64 -0.69 22.27
C LYS A 212 -24.42 -0.93 23.57
N GLU A 213 -25.29 -1.91 23.60
CA GLU A 213 -26.16 -2.25 24.75
C GLU A 213 -25.35 -2.71 25.95
N THR A 214 -24.28 -3.49 25.74
CA THR A 214 -23.42 -4.03 26.80
C THR A 214 -22.13 -3.23 26.99
N GLY A 215 -21.79 -2.37 26.02
CA GLY A 215 -20.51 -1.66 26.02
C GLY A 215 -19.33 -2.59 25.83
N GLU A 216 -19.50 -3.71 25.09
CA GLU A 216 -18.48 -4.73 24.87
C GLU A 216 -18.14 -4.85 23.37
N ILE A 217 -16.92 -5.32 23.09
CA ILE A 217 -16.54 -5.80 21.75
C ILE A 217 -16.42 -7.31 21.87
N ASN A 218 -17.37 -8.04 21.28
CA ASN A 218 -17.38 -9.49 21.27
C ASN A 218 -16.71 -9.99 20.00
N GLY A 219 -15.60 -10.72 20.15
CA GLY A 219 -14.79 -11.09 19.00
C GLY A 219 -14.01 -12.38 19.16
N THR A 220 -13.23 -12.64 18.13
CA THR A 220 -12.31 -13.77 18.00
C THR A 220 -10.90 -13.24 17.86
N PHE A 221 -10.01 -13.75 18.68
CA PHE A 221 -8.58 -13.55 18.59
C PHE A 221 -7.98 -14.75 17.87
N ALA A 222 -7.24 -14.50 16.79
CA ALA A 222 -6.54 -15.54 16.04
C ALA A 222 -5.03 -15.29 16.06
N GLN A 223 -4.23 -16.33 16.29
CA GLN A 223 -2.77 -16.30 16.18
C GLN A 223 -2.25 -17.63 15.64
N GLY A 224 -1.75 -17.61 14.40
CA GLY A 224 -1.36 -18.83 13.69
C GLY A 224 -2.53 -19.81 13.59
N PRO A 225 -2.43 -21.04 14.13
CA PRO A 225 -3.52 -22.03 14.08
C PRO A 225 -4.55 -21.88 15.21
N PHE A 226 -4.37 -20.93 16.13
CA PHE A 226 -5.23 -20.78 17.30
C PHE A 226 -6.29 -19.71 17.04
N GLU A 227 -7.54 -20.05 17.29
CA GLU A 227 -8.69 -19.15 17.33
C GLU A 227 -9.37 -19.25 18.69
N LEU A 228 -9.54 -18.12 19.35
CA LEU A 228 -10.03 -18.05 20.72
C LEU A 228 -11.06 -16.94 20.85
N PRO A 229 -12.17 -17.14 21.58
CA PRO A 229 -13.08 -16.05 21.88
C PRO A 229 -12.40 -15.02 22.78
N LEU A 230 -12.57 -13.73 22.44
CA LEU A 230 -12.06 -12.62 23.23
C LEU A 230 -13.10 -11.51 23.30
N VAL A 231 -13.61 -11.28 24.50
CA VAL A 231 -14.51 -10.18 24.79
C VAL A 231 -13.72 -9.04 25.41
N MET A 232 -13.77 -7.86 24.77
CA MET A 232 -13.13 -6.66 25.26
C MET A 232 -14.15 -5.77 25.95
N ARG A 233 -13.79 -5.24 27.13
CA ARG A 233 -14.59 -4.31 27.93
C ARG A 233 -13.82 -3.01 28.11
N ARG A 234 -14.55 -1.90 28.17
CA ARG A 234 -13.92 -0.60 28.42
C ARG A 234 -13.25 -0.60 29.82
N ALA A 235 -12.01 -0.15 29.86
CA ALA A 235 -11.33 0.09 31.14
C ALA A 235 -12.04 1.24 31.90
N GLN A 236 -12.28 1.05 33.15
CA GLN A 236 -12.84 2.06 34.05
C GLN A 236 -11.76 3.04 34.50
#